data_c309813965029161ffba6dcabf0c0c5a
#
_entry.id   c309813965029161ffba6dcabf0c0c5a
#
_cell.length_a   1.000
_cell.length_b   1.000
_cell.length_c   1.000
_cell.angle_alpha   90.00
_cell.angle_beta   90.00
_cell.angle_gamma   90.00
#
_symmetry.space_group_name_H-M   'P 1'
#
loop_
_entity.id
_entity.type
_entity.pdbx_description
1 polymer ?
#
loop_
_entity_poly.entity_id
_entity_poly.type
_entity_poly.pdbx_seq_one_letter_code
_entity_poly.pdbx_strand_id
1 'polypeptide(L)'
;MITIYSSDAATGDEDTLKLLSKVDPESNDVESIEAKNAILKKYGYSIMNDKVDYNIVTTILFNPNYSLADWLAFFQRDHRVYFDFYCSDAFKAFSLKGRNTYRIPYININGDMDYQVSHKLAEDYFNQITAPQKDLFLMKNTRHGLLVSKSEEFSK
;
A
#
# COMPACT_ATOMS: atom_id res chain seq x y z
N MET A 1 0.62 13.34 -2.37
CA MET A 1 -0.55 12.46 -2.62
C MET A 1 -1.36 12.79 -3.88
N ILE A 2 -1.17 13.93 -4.52
CA ILE A 2 -2.11 14.47 -5.54
C ILE A 2 -1.60 14.34 -6.99
N THR A 3 -0.40 13.83 -7.23
CA THR A 3 0.23 13.88 -8.57
C THR A 3 -0.40 12.94 -9.61
N ILE A 4 -1.01 11.83 -9.19
CA ILE A 4 -1.72 10.91 -10.09
C ILE A 4 -3.03 11.54 -10.58
N TYR A 5 -3.68 12.31 -9.73
CA TYR A 5 -4.99 12.89 -10.01
C TYR A 5 -4.96 14.03 -11.03
N SER A 6 -3.83 14.70 -11.19
CA SER A 6 -3.71 15.83 -12.13
C SER A 6 -3.52 15.40 -13.58
N SER A 7 -2.91 14.24 -13.83
CA SER A 7 -2.76 13.72 -15.20
C SER A 7 -4.05 13.12 -15.75
N ASP A 8 -4.87 12.51 -14.88
CA ASP A 8 -6.07 11.78 -15.27
C ASP A 8 -7.29 12.71 -15.41
N ALA A 9 -7.31 13.82 -14.68
CA ALA A 9 -8.25 14.91 -14.91
C ALA A 9 -8.11 15.53 -16.32
N ALA A 10 -6.93 15.45 -16.91
CA ALA A 10 -6.67 15.92 -18.27
C ALA A 10 -7.19 14.95 -19.36
N THR A 11 -7.51 13.71 -19.03
CA THR A 11 -7.99 12.70 -20.00
C THR A 11 -9.51 12.64 -20.13
N GLY A 12 -10.27 13.40 -19.31
CA GLY A 12 -11.73 13.49 -19.41
C GLY A 12 -12.48 12.22 -19.01
N ASP A 13 -11.88 11.35 -18.21
CA ASP A 13 -12.52 10.13 -17.68
C ASP A 13 -13.52 10.48 -16.58
N GLU A 14 -14.79 10.64 -16.96
CA GLU A 14 -15.88 11.04 -16.06
C GLU A 14 -16.06 10.07 -14.86
N ASP A 15 -15.86 8.77 -15.06
CA ASP A 15 -15.98 7.78 -14.00
C ASP A 15 -14.88 7.97 -12.95
N THR A 16 -13.68 8.24 -13.39
CA THR A 16 -12.56 8.53 -12.48
C THR A 16 -12.77 9.85 -11.74
N LEU A 17 -13.27 10.89 -12.41
CA LEU A 17 -13.60 12.16 -11.74
C LEU A 17 -14.67 11.97 -10.67
N LYS A 18 -15.67 11.13 -10.93
CA LYS A 18 -16.71 10.77 -9.95
C LYS A 18 -16.13 9.98 -8.76
N LEU A 19 -15.19 9.09 -8.99
CA LEU A 19 -14.49 8.39 -7.90
C LEU A 19 -13.61 9.36 -7.11
N LEU A 20 -12.89 10.25 -7.81
CA LEU A 20 -12.04 11.26 -7.17
C LEU A 20 -12.81 12.20 -6.23
N SER A 21 -14.05 12.56 -6.60
CA SER A 21 -14.89 13.41 -5.74
C SER A 21 -15.26 12.77 -4.39
N LYS A 22 -15.10 11.44 -4.27
CA LYS A 22 -15.32 10.66 -3.04
C LYS A 22 -14.05 10.48 -2.20
N VAL A 23 -12.88 10.78 -2.77
CA VAL A 23 -11.60 10.63 -2.06
C VAL A 23 -11.33 11.86 -1.21
N ASP A 24 -11.41 11.70 0.10
CA ASP A 24 -10.93 12.69 1.06
C ASP A 24 -9.52 12.30 1.53
N PRO A 25 -8.48 13.09 1.20
CA PRO A 25 -7.11 12.81 1.62
C PRO A 25 -6.89 12.80 3.12
N GLU A 26 -7.73 13.49 3.87
CA GLU A 26 -7.64 13.61 5.32
C GLU A 26 -8.55 12.60 6.07
N SER A 27 -9.40 11.88 5.31
CA SER A 27 -10.32 10.88 5.87
C SER A 27 -9.83 9.45 5.60
N ASN A 28 -10.05 8.59 6.60
CA ASN A 28 -9.88 7.14 6.50
C ASN A 28 -11.25 6.42 6.49
N ASP A 29 -12.32 7.12 6.08
CA ASP A 29 -13.62 6.46 5.94
C ASP A 29 -13.62 5.42 4.79
N VAL A 30 -14.58 4.50 4.89
CA VAL A 30 -14.67 3.35 3.97
C VAL A 30 -14.88 3.82 2.54
N GLU A 31 -15.73 4.82 2.31
CA GLU A 31 -16.07 5.30 0.96
C GLU A 31 -14.84 5.91 0.28
N SER A 32 -14.06 6.70 1.00
CA SER A 32 -12.81 7.30 0.52
C SER A 32 -11.76 6.24 0.19
N ILE A 33 -11.61 5.23 1.06
CA ILE A 33 -10.67 4.12 0.85
C ILE A 33 -11.07 3.29 -0.37
N GLU A 34 -12.35 2.94 -0.51
CA GLU A 34 -12.85 2.16 -1.65
C GLU A 34 -12.71 2.90 -2.97
N ALA A 35 -13.03 4.20 -2.99
CA ALA A 35 -12.88 5.04 -4.17
C ALA A 35 -11.40 5.13 -4.60
N LYS A 36 -10.48 5.35 -3.66
CA LYS A 36 -9.03 5.34 -3.90
C LYS A 36 -8.58 4.01 -4.49
N ASN A 37 -8.99 2.89 -3.89
CA ASN A 37 -8.61 1.55 -4.35
C ASN A 37 -9.15 1.24 -5.74
N ALA A 38 -10.38 1.67 -6.06
CA ALA A 38 -10.97 1.51 -7.38
C ALA A 38 -10.16 2.27 -8.45
N ILE A 39 -9.73 3.49 -8.16
CA ILE A 39 -8.87 4.28 -9.06
C ILE A 39 -7.52 3.59 -9.25
N LEU A 40 -6.84 3.19 -8.18
CA LEU A 40 -5.56 2.50 -8.24
C LEU A 40 -5.65 1.21 -9.07
N LYS A 41 -6.75 0.45 -8.90
CA LYS A 41 -6.99 -0.77 -9.68
C LYS A 41 -7.22 -0.47 -11.16
N LYS A 42 -8.05 0.54 -11.48
CA LYS A 42 -8.36 0.95 -12.86
C LYS A 42 -7.11 1.29 -13.65
N TYR A 43 -6.17 2.00 -13.04
CA TYR A 43 -4.90 2.41 -13.67
C TYR A 43 -3.77 1.41 -13.47
N GLY A 44 -4.05 0.24 -12.93
CA GLY A 44 -3.06 -0.80 -12.71
C GLY A 44 -2.02 -0.47 -11.63
N TYR A 45 -2.33 0.42 -10.70
CA TYR A 45 -1.46 0.80 -9.57
C TYR A 45 -1.88 0.15 -8.25
N SER A 46 -2.70 -0.90 -8.30
CA SER A 46 -3.02 -1.69 -7.11
C SER A 46 -1.78 -2.43 -6.58
N ILE A 47 -1.92 -3.13 -5.48
CA ILE A 47 -0.83 -3.86 -4.79
C ILE A 47 -0.02 -4.69 -5.79
N MET A 48 -0.69 -5.26 -6.78
CA MET A 48 -0.08 -6.12 -7.79
C MET A 48 -0.65 -5.85 -9.17
N ASN A 49 0.07 -6.27 -10.22
CA ASN A 49 -0.53 -6.30 -11.53
C ASN A 49 -1.35 -7.60 -11.69
N ASP A 50 -2.32 -7.60 -12.61
CA ASP A 50 -3.33 -8.66 -12.75
C ASP A 50 -2.78 -10.09 -12.83
N LYS A 51 -1.59 -10.28 -13.40
CA LYS A 51 -0.95 -11.60 -13.51
C LYS A 51 -0.40 -12.12 -12.17
N VAL A 52 -0.06 -11.21 -11.27
CA VAL A 52 0.52 -11.54 -9.96
C VAL A 52 -0.58 -11.77 -8.93
N ASP A 53 -1.72 -11.07 -9.05
CA ASP A 53 -2.88 -11.28 -8.18
C ASP A 53 -3.39 -12.73 -8.27
N TYR A 54 -3.40 -13.30 -9.47
CA TYR A 54 -3.75 -14.72 -9.65
C TYR A 54 -2.74 -15.66 -8.98
N ASN A 55 -1.45 -15.38 -9.10
CA ASN A 55 -0.40 -16.18 -8.46
C ASN A 55 -0.45 -16.09 -6.94
N ILE A 56 -0.85 -14.95 -6.37
CA ILE A 56 -1.03 -14.82 -4.92
C ILE A 56 -2.15 -15.72 -4.41
N VAL A 57 -3.31 -15.66 -5.03
CA VAL A 57 -4.44 -16.50 -4.62
C VAL A 57 -4.03 -17.98 -4.66
N THR A 58 -3.36 -18.42 -5.73
CA THR A 58 -2.88 -19.80 -5.83
C THR A 58 -1.76 -20.11 -4.82
N THR A 59 -0.81 -19.20 -4.62
CA THR A 59 0.28 -19.37 -3.65
C THR A 59 -0.26 -19.46 -2.23
N ILE A 60 -1.23 -18.65 -1.90
CA ILE A 60 -1.88 -18.70 -0.61
C ILE A 60 -2.69 -19.99 -0.48
N LEU A 61 -3.55 -20.33 -1.46
CA LEU A 61 -4.41 -21.53 -1.43
C LEU A 61 -3.62 -22.85 -1.33
N PHE A 62 -2.46 -22.93 -1.94
CA PHE A 62 -1.61 -24.13 -1.92
C PHE A 62 -0.42 -24.02 -0.97
N ASN A 63 -0.43 -23.04 -0.07
CA ASN A 63 0.63 -22.90 0.92
C ASN A 63 0.51 -23.99 2.01
N PRO A 64 1.52 -24.85 2.17
CA PRO A 64 1.46 -25.98 3.13
C PRO A 64 1.42 -25.54 4.60
N ASN A 65 1.66 -24.26 4.89
CA ASN A 65 1.59 -23.70 6.24
C ASN A 65 0.17 -23.31 6.68
N TYR A 66 -0.81 -23.38 5.77
CA TYR A 66 -2.21 -23.09 6.08
C TYR A 66 -3.05 -24.36 6.05
N SER A 67 -3.81 -24.59 7.11
CA SER A 67 -4.82 -25.65 7.19
C SER A 67 -6.14 -25.22 6.56
N LEU A 68 -7.04 -26.18 6.32
CA LEU A 68 -8.41 -25.87 5.88
C LEU A 68 -9.16 -24.99 6.90
N ALA A 69 -8.86 -25.15 8.20
CA ALA A 69 -9.45 -24.30 9.24
C ALA A 69 -9.00 -22.84 9.11
N ASP A 70 -7.73 -22.60 8.79
CA ASP A 70 -7.21 -21.23 8.54
C ASP A 70 -7.91 -20.59 7.35
N TRP A 71 -8.17 -21.36 6.29
CA TRP A 71 -8.90 -20.88 5.11
C TRP A 71 -10.36 -20.55 5.45
N LEU A 72 -11.04 -21.41 6.18
CA LEU A 72 -12.41 -21.12 6.61
C LEU A 72 -12.47 -19.87 7.47
N ALA A 73 -11.53 -19.71 8.40
CA ALA A 73 -11.42 -18.51 9.22
C ALA A 73 -11.14 -17.25 8.38
N PHE A 74 -10.28 -17.35 7.36
CA PHE A 74 -9.99 -16.24 6.44
C PHE A 74 -11.22 -15.79 5.66
N PHE A 75 -12.00 -16.72 5.12
CA PHE A 75 -13.21 -16.40 4.36
C PHE A 75 -14.40 -15.97 5.24
N GLN A 76 -14.43 -16.41 6.49
CA GLN A 76 -15.49 -16.06 7.44
C GLN A 76 -15.18 -14.79 8.24
N ARG A 77 -13.97 -14.25 8.13
CA ARG A 77 -13.58 -13.07 8.92
C ARG A 77 -14.51 -11.89 8.63
N ASP A 78 -14.91 -11.23 9.69
CA ASP A 78 -15.67 -9.98 9.60
C ASP A 78 -14.72 -8.83 9.22
N HIS A 79 -14.84 -8.36 7.99
CA HIS A 79 -14.07 -7.21 7.51
C HIS A 79 -14.36 -5.92 8.29
N ARG A 80 -15.49 -5.82 8.99
CA ARG A 80 -15.84 -4.66 9.81
C ARG A 80 -14.83 -4.42 10.91
N VAL A 81 -14.31 -5.46 11.54
CA VAL A 81 -13.27 -5.33 12.60
C VAL A 81 -12.03 -4.60 12.09
N TYR A 82 -11.66 -4.86 10.85
CA TYR A 82 -10.53 -4.19 10.20
C TYR A 82 -10.82 -2.69 9.98
N PHE A 83 -11.99 -2.37 9.44
CA PHE A 83 -12.40 -1.00 9.21
C PHE A 83 -12.61 -0.23 10.53
N ASP A 84 -13.23 -0.86 11.53
CA ASP A 84 -13.41 -0.26 12.85
C ASP A 84 -12.07 0.13 13.48
N PHE A 85 -11.05 -0.72 13.33
CA PHE A 85 -9.70 -0.39 13.78
C PHE A 85 -9.11 0.82 13.03
N TYR A 86 -9.15 0.80 11.69
CA TYR A 86 -8.59 1.90 10.88
C TYR A 86 -9.32 3.23 11.06
N CYS A 87 -10.63 3.18 11.31
CA CYS A 87 -11.44 4.37 11.57
C CYS A 87 -11.40 4.81 13.04
N SER A 88 -10.76 4.04 13.92
CA SER A 88 -10.70 4.37 15.36
C SER A 88 -9.85 5.60 15.63
N ASP A 89 -10.21 6.33 16.70
CA ASP A 89 -9.43 7.48 17.14
C ASP A 89 -7.99 7.10 17.55
N ALA A 90 -7.80 5.89 18.07
CA ALA A 90 -6.48 5.37 18.42
C ALA A 90 -5.58 5.23 17.17
N PHE A 91 -6.12 4.72 16.05
CA PHE A 91 -5.38 4.64 14.80
C PHE A 91 -5.14 6.00 14.16
N LYS A 92 -6.14 6.88 14.17
CA LYS A 92 -6.02 8.25 13.64
C LYS A 92 -4.99 9.08 14.43
N ALA A 93 -4.90 8.86 15.75
CA ALA A 93 -3.91 9.51 16.62
C ALA A 93 -2.49 8.91 16.47
N PHE A 94 -2.37 7.71 15.88
CA PHE A 94 -1.07 7.07 15.67
C PHE A 94 -0.29 7.83 14.59
N SER A 95 0.90 8.29 14.95
CA SER A 95 1.80 8.96 14.01
C SER A 95 3.25 8.64 14.34
N LEU A 96 4.02 8.35 13.30
CA LEU A 96 5.49 8.27 13.37
C LEU A 96 6.17 9.62 13.12
N LYS A 97 5.42 10.69 12.83
CA LYS A 97 5.98 12.03 12.66
C LYS A 97 6.73 12.44 13.92
N GLY A 98 7.97 12.86 13.78
CA GLY A 98 8.86 13.23 14.89
C GLY A 98 9.55 12.05 15.59
N ARG A 99 9.26 10.79 15.22
CA ARG A 99 9.98 9.60 15.71
C ARG A 99 11.06 9.20 14.71
N ASN A 100 12.08 10.01 14.58
CA ASN A 100 13.09 9.89 13.54
C ASN A 100 14.48 9.51 14.08
N THR A 101 14.58 9.09 15.34
CA THR A 101 15.84 8.59 15.92
C THR A 101 15.73 7.11 16.26
N TYR A 102 16.55 6.29 15.62
CA TYR A 102 16.62 4.84 15.80
C TYR A 102 17.99 4.44 16.34
N ARG A 103 18.01 3.43 17.23
CA ARG A 103 19.25 2.88 17.81
C ARG A 103 19.74 1.64 17.07
N ILE A 104 19.04 1.24 16.03
CA ILE A 104 19.34 0.07 15.18
C ILE A 104 19.51 0.56 13.74
N PRO A 105 20.16 -0.23 12.86
CA PRO A 105 20.16 0.05 11.42
C PRO A 105 18.74 0.19 10.87
N TYR A 106 18.55 1.15 9.96
CA TYR A 106 17.29 1.43 9.30
C TYR A 106 17.45 1.26 7.79
N ILE A 107 16.78 0.24 7.24
CA ILE A 107 16.77 -0.02 5.80
C ILE A 107 15.36 0.18 5.28
N ASN A 108 15.21 1.01 4.26
CA ASN A 108 13.92 1.24 3.59
C ASN A 108 14.02 0.78 2.13
N ILE A 109 13.08 -0.07 1.71
CA ILE A 109 13.00 -0.59 0.35
C ILE A 109 11.61 -0.29 -0.19
N ASN A 110 11.53 0.49 -1.27
CA ASN A 110 10.27 0.90 -1.90
C ASN A 110 10.30 0.61 -3.40
N GLY A 111 9.11 0.47 -3.97
CA GLY A 111 8.93 0.49 -5.42
C GLY A 111 8.75 1.91 -5.95
N ASP A 112 9.34 2.25 -7.08
CA ASP A 112 9.20 3.58 -7.70
C ASP A 112 7.82 3.83 -8.32
N MET A 113 7.03 2.76 -8.50
CA MET A 113 5.64 2.80 -8.95
C MET A 113 4.65 2.43 -7.82
N ASP A 114 5.07 2.55 -6.55
CA ASP A 114 4.18 2.38 -5.42
C ASP A 114 3.35 3.64 -5.21
N TYR A 115 2.11 3.59 -5.66
CA TYR A 115 1.11 4.65 -5.47
C TYR A 115 0.14 4.37 -4.33
N GLN A 116 0.24 3.20 -3.72
CA GLN A 116 -0.54 2.88 -2.53
C GLN A 116 0.08 3.51 -1.28
N VAL A 117 1.40 3.41 -1.16
CA VAL A 117 2.20 4.12 -0.17
C VAL A 117 3.22 4.97 -0.92
N SER A 118 3.09 6.28 -0.85
CA SER A 118 3.95 7.18 -1.63
C SER A 118 5.43 7.00 -1.29
N HIS A 119 6.23 6.53 -2.25
CA HIS A 119 7.67 6.40 -2.09
C HIS A 119 8.34 7.76 -1.80
N LYS A 120 7.79 8.88 -2.30
CA LYS A 120 8.30 10.22 -2.01
C LYS A 120 8.14 10.59 -0.53
N LEU A 121 6.99 10.28 0.07
CA LEU A 121 6.79 10.49 1.52
C LEU A 121 7.70 9.57 2.34
N ALA A 122 7.94 8.35 1.88
CA ALA A 122 8.88 7.44 2.53
C ALA A 122 10.33 7.95 2.44
N GLU A 123 10.73 8.54 1.31
CA GLU A 123 12.03 9.19 1.12
C GLU A 123 12.16 10.44 2.00
N ASP A 124 11.14 11.30 2.03
CA ASP A 124 11.12 12.49 2.88
C ASP A 124 11.25 12.13 4.37
N TYR A 125 10.58 11.06 4.79
CA TYR A 125 10.72 10.55 6.15
C TYR A 125 12.11 9.96 6.39
N PHE A 126 12.62 9.15 5.46
CA PHE A 126 13.96 8.57 5.53
C PHE A 126 15.04 9.63 5.68
N ASN A 127 14.93 10.75 4.98
CA ASN A 127 15.88 11.86 5.07
C ASN A 127 15.94 12.50 6.46
N GLN A 128 14.85 12.44 7.22
CA GLN A 128 14.77 12.94 8.60
C GLN A 128 15.28 11.93 9.63
N ILE A 129 15.47 10.65 9.26
CA ILE A 129 15.89 9.60 10.17
C ILE A 129 17.37 9.76 10.54
N THR A 130 17.64 9.58 11.83
CA THR A 130 18.98 9.37 12.40
C THR A 130 19.07 7.93 12.88
N ALA A 131 20.03 7.17 12.38
CA ALA A 131 20.30 5.80 12.75
C ALA A 131 21.81 5.50 12.65
N PRO A 132 22.33 4.45 13.33
CA PRO A 132 23.74 4.05 13.22
C PRO A 132 24.17 3.73 11.78
N GLN A 133 23.26 3.16 11.02
CA GLN A 133 23.35 2.93 9.58
C GLN A 133 21.97 3.13 8.98
N LYS A 134 21.87 3.73 7.79
CA LYS A 134 20.62 3.83 7.07
C LYS A 134 20.85 3.75 5.56
N ASP A 135 19.99 2.96 4.90
CA ASP A 135 20.04 2.77 3.46
C ASP A 135 18.62 2.86 2.88
N LEU A 136 18.51 3.49 1.71
CA LEU A 136 17.26 3.60 0.94
C LEU A 136 17.44 2.95 -0.43
N PHE A 137 16.63 1.94 -0.71
CA PHE A 137 16.60 1.27 -1.99
C PHE A 137 15.29 1.56 -2.72
N LEU A 138 15.36 2.07 -3.93
CA LEU A 138 14.22 2.30 -4.80
C LEU A 138 14.25 1.31 -5.96
N MET A 139 13.40 0.29 -5.89
CA MET A 139 13.29 -0.75 -6.91
C MET A 139 12.55 -0.23 -8.14
N LYS A 140 13.18 -0.34 -9.31
CA LYS A 140 12.64 0.16 -10.58
C LYS A 140 11.47 -0.67 -11.10
N ASN A 141 10.46 0.01 -11.69
CA ASN A 141 9.26 -0.61 -12.24
C ASN A 141 8.57 -1.55 -11.24
N THR A 142 8.52 -1.15 -9.98
CA THR A 142 8.05 -2.00 -8.89
C THR A 142 6.93 -1.29 -8.14
N ARG A 143 5.84 -2.02 -7.91
CA ARG A 143 4.65 -1.59 -7.19
C ARG A 143 4.73 -1.97 -5.71
N HIS A 144 3.63 -1.77 -4.96
CA HIS A 144 3.55 -2.06 -3.53
C HIS A 144 3.92 -3.51 -3.16
N GLY A 145 3.52 -4.48 -3.96
CA GLY A 145 3.79 -5.91 -3.73
C GLY A 145 5.21 -6.37 -4.08
N LEU A 146 6.23 -5.59 -3.78
CA LEU A 146 7.63 -5.84 -4.19
C LEU A 146 8.19 -7.21 -3.75
N LEU A 147 7.84 -7.68 -2.55
CA LEU A 147 8.30 -8.97 -2.02
C LEU A 147 7.84 -10.17 -2.87
N VAL A 148 6.71 -10.04 -3.54
CA VAL A 148 6.15 -11.10 -4.38
C VAL A 148 6.51 -10.90 -5.84
N SER A 149 6.40 -9.67 -6.34
CA SER A 149 6.63 -9.35 -7.76
C SER A 149 8.11 -9.32 -8.15
N LYS A 150 9.01 -9.10 -7.19
CA LYS A 150 10.45 -8.94 -7.38
C LYS A 150 11.28 -9.69 -6.33
N SER A 151 10.80 -10.86 -5.90
CA SER A 151 11.43 -11.66 -4.84
C SER A 151 12.91 -11.98 -5.11
N GLU A 152 13.28 -12.26 -6.37
CA GLU A 152 14.68 -12.54 -6.74
C GLU A 152 15.59 -11.31 -6.64
N GLU A 153 15.09 -10.12 -6.99
CA GLU A 153 15.83 -8.86 -6.87
C GLU A 153 15.92 -8.42 -5.41
N PHE A 154 14.85 -8.66 -4.65
CA PHE A 154 14.80 -8.32 -3.23
C PHE A 154 15.75 -9.14 -2.37
N SER A 155 16.06 -10.38 -2.78
CA SER A 155 16.93 -11.31 -2.03
C SER A 155 18.43 -11.16 -2.32
N LYS A 156 18.81 -10.25 -3.20
CA LYS A 156 20.21 -9.94 -3.56
C LYS A 156 20.75 -8.76 -2.78
#